data_e5ea68a340e609333e5c7924777a759c
#
_entry.id   e5ea68a340e609333e5c7924777a759c
#
_cell.length_a   1.000
_cell.length_b   1.000
_cell.length_c   1.000
_cell.angle_alpha   90.00
_cell.angle_beta   90.00
_cell.angle_gamma   90.00
#
_symmetry.space_group_name_H-M   'P 1'
#
loop_
_entity.id
_entity.type
_entity.pdbx_description
1 polymer ?
#
loop_
_entity_poly.entity_id
_entity_poly.type
_entity_poly.pdbx_seq_one_letter_code
_entity_poly.pdbx_strand_id
1 'polypeptide(L)'
;MVLIDTLNCEYRKIKIAGRNINNLRYADETTLMAETEEELKSLLMKVKEESEELCLRLNIQKTKIMASGPSTSWQIHGETRETVADFIFLSSKITADGDCSHEIKRRLLLGRKVMTNLDSILKSKGITLSTKFPLFEAMVFPVVMYGCDRWTIKKAER
;
A
#
# COMPACT_ATOMS: atom_id res chain seq x y z
N MET A 1 -6.66 8.52 3.14
CA MET A 1 -7.43 7.36 3.64
C MET A 1 -7.67 6.39 2.50
N VAL A 2 -7.62 5.13 2.76
CA VAL A 2 -7.89 4.08 1.77
C VAL A 2 -9.02 3.21 2.30
N LEU A 3 -10.01 2.94 1.46
CA LEU A 3 -11.14 2.07 1.75
C LEU A 3 -10.95 0.79 0.94
N ILE A 4 -10.91 -0.35 1.60
CA ILE A 4 -10.81 -1.66 0.95
C ILE A 4 -12.12 -2.38 1.20
N ASP A 5 -12.87 -2.61 0.13
CA ASP A 5 -14.02 -3.50 0.13
C ASP A 5 -13.55 -4.90 -0.31
N THR A 6 -13.73 -5.87 0.57
CA THR A 6 -13.30 -7.26 0.32
C THR A 6 -14.46 -8.14 -0.18
N LEU A 7 -15.29 -7.62 -1.07
CA LEU A 7 -16.32 -8.40 -1.74
C LEU A 7 -15.69 -9.57 -2.53
N ASN A 8 -15.59 -10.72 -1.91
CA ASN A 8 -15.26 -12.01 -2.53
C ASN A 8 -13.90 -12.66 -2.23
N CYS A 9 -13.31 -12.39 -1.09
CA CYS A 9 -12.33 -13.34 -0.56
C CYS A 9 -12.96 -14.18 0.54
N GLU A 10 -12.79 -15.51 0.51
CA GLU A 10 -13.16 -16.46 1.58
C GLU A 10 -12.49 -16.16 2.93
N TYR A 11 -11.92 -15.00 3.10
CA TYR A 11 -11.31 -14.50 4.33
C TYR A 11 -12.36 -13.74 5.13
N ARG A 12 -13.16 -14.50 5.85
CA ARG A 12 -13.92 -14.04 7.02
C ARG A 12 -13.08 -13.10 7.83
N LYS A 13 -13.58 -11.88 8.10
CA LYS A 13 -13.07 -10.86 9.04
C LYS A 13 -11.60 -11.02 9.35
N ILE A 14 -10.75 -10.13 8.88
CA ILE A 14 -9.31 -10.22 9.10
C ILE A 14 -9.06 -10.37 10.60
N LYS A 15 -8.79 -11.61 11.04
CA LYS A 15 -8.52 -11.93 12.43
C LYS A 15 -7.01 -11.99 12.62
N ILE A 16 -6.47 -11.04 13.38
CA ILE A 16 -5.08 -11.12 13.84
C ILE A 16 -5.14 -11.40 15.33
N ALA A 17 -4.52 -12.50 15.78
CA ALA A 17 -4.56 -12.98 17.17
C ALA A 17 -5.99 -13.10 17.73
N GLY A 18 -6.95 -13.58 16.93
CA GLY A 18 -8.34 -13.77 17.33
C GLY A 18 -9.19 -12.49 17.37
N ARG A 19 -8.62 -11.32 17.08
CA ARG A 19 -9.33 -10.03 17.05
C ARG A 19 -9.68 -9.65 15.62
N ASN A 20 -10.91 -9.19 15.39
CA ASN A 20 -11.32 -8.64 14.10
C ASN A 20 -10.65 -7.27 13.90
N ILE A 21 -9.93 -7.12 12.79
CA ILE A 21 -9.31 -5.86 12.41
C ILE A 21 -10.07 -5.30 11.22
N ASN A 22 -10.70 -4.16 11.40
CA ASN A 22 -11.45 -3.43 10.37
C ASN A 22 -10.82 -2.07 10.04
N ASN A 23 -9.75 -1.69 10.72
CA ASN A 23 -9.00 -0.49 10.41
C ASN A 23 -7.51 -0.67 10.71
N LEU A 24 -6.67 0.01 9.93
CA LEU A 24 -5.25 0.19 10.17
C LEU A 24 -4.94 1.67 10.11
N ARG A 25 -4.23 2.18 11.12
CA ARG A 25 -3.89 3.60 11.21
C ARG A 25 -2.38 3.76 11.32
N TYR A 26 -1.84 4.67 10.53
CA TYR A 26 -0.45 5.08 10.61
C TYR A 26 -0.36 6.59 10.37
N ALA A 27 -0.01 7.34 11.41
CA ALA A 27 -0.06 8.80 11.42
C ALA A 27 -1.40 9.33 10.89
N ASP A 28 -1.39 10.07 9.79
CA ASP A 28 -2.57 10.61 9.11
C ASP A 28 -3.18 9.67 8.05
N GLU A 29 -2.55 8.52 7.80
CA GLU A 29 -3.08 7.50 6.89
C GLU A 29 -3.94 6.48 7.63
N THR A 30 -5.18 6.32 7.20
CA THR A 30 -6.11 5.32 7.74
C THR A 30 -6.63 4.44 6.62
N THR A 31 -6.58 3.13 6.82
CA THR A 31 -7.22 2.14 5.94
C THR A 31 -8.40 1.52 6.69
N LEU A 32 -9.58 1.53 6.08
CA LEU A 32 -10.77 0.84 6.56
C LEU A 32 -11.01 -0.38 5.70
N MET A 33 -11.45 -1.48 6.32
CA MET A 33 -11.72 -2.75 5.68
C MET A 33 -13.07 -3.26 6.13
N ALA A 34 -13.89 -3.72 5.19
CA ALA A 34 -15.20 -4.30 5.46
C ALA A 34 -15.55 -5.37 4.42
N GLU A 35 -16.50 -6.23 4.75
CA GLU A 35 -17.01 -7.28 3.87
C GLU A 35 -18.13 -6.77 2.96
N THR A 36 -18.82 -5.68 3.36
CA THR A 36 -19.91 -5.09 2.60
C THR A 36 -19.76 -3.57 2.48
N GLU A 37 -20.39 -3.03 1.44
CA GLU A 37 -20.42 -1.59 1.19
C GLU A 37 -21.05 -0.82 2.35
N GLU A 38 -22.14 -1.35 2.92
CA GLU A 38 -22.88 -0.74 4.03
C GLU A 38 -22.00 -0.67 5.29
N GLU A 39 -21.28 -1.77 5.58
CA GLU A 39 -20.37 -1.82 6.71
C GLU A 39 -19.23 -0.79 6.53
N LEU A 40 -18.67 -0.71 5.33
CA LEU A 40 -17.59 0.24 5.03
C LEU A 40 -18.07 1.69 5.13
N LYS A 41 -19.28 2.00 4.65
CA LYS A 41 -19.91 3.32 4.82
C LYS A 41 -20.12 3.66 6.30
N SER A 42 -20.60 2.70 7.08
CA SER A 42 -20.78 2.89 8.53
C SER A 42 -19.47 3.19 9.25
N LEU A 43 -18.40 2.44 8.92
CA LEU A 43 -17.06 2.68 9.46
C LEU A 43 -16.53 4.05 9.07
N LEU A 44 -16.72 4.44 7.81
CA LEU A 44 -16.29 5.75 7.31
C LEU A 44 -16.99 6.90 8.06
N MET A 45 -18.29 6.79 8.28
CA MET A 45 -19.04 7.81 9.01
C MET A 45 -18.55 7.94 10.45
N LYS A 46 -18.32 6.83 11.16
CA LYS A 46 -17.75 6.84 12.51
C LYS A 46 -16.38 7.51 12.55
N VAL A 47 -15.48 7.14 11.64
CA VAL A 47 -14.15 7.75 11.59
C VAL A 47 -14.23 9.24 11.29
N LYS A 48 -15.18 9.65 10.45
CA LYS A 48 -15.41 11.08 10.17
C LYS A 48 -15.87 11.82 11.41
N GLU A 49 -16.90 11.34 12.10
CA GLU A 49 -17.44 11.95 13.32
C GLU A 49 -16.35 12.08 14.40
N GLU A 50 -15.64 10.97 14.70
CA GLU A 50 -14.53 10.98 15.66
C GLU A 50 -13.40 11.93 15.26
N SER A 51 -13.12 12.08 13.97
CA SER A 51 -12.08 12.99 13.48
C SER A 51 -12.52 14.46 13.59
N GLU A 52 -13.77 14.77 13.30
CA GLU A 52 -14.33 16.12 13.40
C GLU A 52 -14.36 16.62 14.86
N GLU A 53 -14.61 15.74 15.84
CA GLU A 53 -14.49 16.06 17.27
C GLU A 53 -13.06 16.50 17.64
N LEU A 54 -12.05 15.97 16.96
CA LEU A 54 -10.64 16.33 17.13
C LEU A 54 -10.19 17.47 16.20
N CYS A 55 -11.12 18.17 15.56
CA CYS A 55 -10.83 19.21 14.55
C CYS A 55 -10.03 18.70 13.33
N LEU A 56 -10.05 17.41 13.05
CA LEU A 56 -9.42 16.80 11.88
C LEU A 56 -10.44 16.62 10.76
N ARG A 57 -10.05 16.92 9.53
CA ARG A 57 -10.93 16.78 8.37
C ARG A 57 -10.45 15.67 7.44
N LEU A 58 -11.40 14.84 7.04
CA LEU A 58 -11.15 13.80 6.05
C LEU A 58 -10.85 14.44 4.69
N ASN A 59 -9.72 14.05 4.07
CA ASN A 59 -9.40 14.50 2.73
C ASN A 59 -10.06 13.56 1.70
N ILE A 60 -11.27 13.91 1.26
CA ILE A 60 -12.05 13.11 0.30
C ILE A 60 -11.31 12.95 -1.04
N GLN A 61 -10.59 13.97 -1.51
CA GLN A 61 -9.87 13.90 -2.79
C GLN A 61 -8.73 12.87 -2.78
N LYS A 62 -8.07 12.68 -1.62
CA LYS A 62 -7.04 11.67 -1.43
C LYS A 62 -7.59 10.30 -1.02
N THR A 63 -8.87 10.23 -0.69
CA THR A 63 -9.51 8.95 -0.32
C THR A 63 -9.73 8.10 -1.56
N LYS A 64 -9.29 6.85 -1.51
CA LYS A 64 -9.43 5.88 -2.59
C LYS A 64 -10.21 4.68 -2.09
N ILE A 65 -11.00 4.10 -2.97
CA ILE A 65 -11.80 2.90 -2.71
C ILE A 65 -11.29 1.79 -3.60
N MET A 66 -11.02 0.64 -3.03
CA MET A 66 -10.65 -0.55 -3.75
C MET A 66 -11.64 -1.66 -3.41
N ALA A 67 -12.22 -2.28 -4.42
CA ALA A 67 -13.15 -3.40 -4.27
C ALA A 67 -12.61 -4.63 -5.02
N SER A 68 -12.81 -5.81 -4.46
CA SER A 68 -12.45 -7.09 -5.12
C SER A 68 -13.52 -7.57 -6.11
N GLY A 69 -14.64 -6.86 -6.24
CA GLY A 69 -15.80 -7.22 -7.07
C GLY A 69 -16.13 -6.16 -8.12
N PRO A 70 -17.24 -6.37 -8.86
CA PRO A 70 -17.65 -5.51 -9.98
C PRO A 70 -18.24 -4.15 -9.57
N SER A 71 -18.01 -3.69 -8.35
CA SER A 71 -18.46 -2.37 -7.88
C SER A 71 -17.72 -1.27 -8.63
N THR A 72 -18.47 -0.42 -9.33
CA THR A 72 -17.90 0.57 -10.25
C THR A 72 -17.90 2.00 -9.71
N SER A 73 -18.78 2.32 -8.78
CA SER A 73 -18.87 3.69 -8.26
C SER A 73 -19.45 3.74 -6.85
N TRP A 74 -18.92 4.63 -6.04
CA TRP A 74 -19.33 4.88 -4.67
C TRP A 74 -19.71 6.34 -4.48
N GLN A 75 -20.73 6.60 -3.66
CA GLN A 75 -21.06 7.96 -3.24
C GLN A 75 -20.54 8.23 -1.84
N ILE A 76 -19.64 9.19 -1.73
CA ILE A 76 -19.15 9.73 -0.44
C ILE A 76 -19.55 11.21 -0.40
N HIS A 77 -20.43 11.58 0.51
CA HIS A 77 -20.93 12.95 0.68
C HIS A 77 -21.50 13.58 -0.60
N GLY A 78 -22.21 12.80 -1.42
CA GLY A 78 -22.77 13.30 -2.69
C GLY A 78 -21.75 13.36 -3.84
N GLU A 79 -20.47 13.12 -3.61
CA GLU A 79 -19.47 12.96 -4.66
C GLU A 79 -19.35 11.49 -5.07
N THR A 80 -19.51 11.24 -6.35
CA THR A 80 -19.29 9.90 -6.91
C THR A 80 -17.78 9.65 -7.04
N ARG A 81 -17.31 8.53 -6.49
CA ARG A 81 -15.93 8.07 -6.58
C ARG A 81 -15.87 6.73 -7.30
N GLU A 82 -14.94 6.61 -8.22
CA GLU A 82 -14.65 5.35 -8.90
C GLU A 82 -13.74 4.49 -8.03
N THR A 83 -13.91 3.17 -8.14
CA THR A 83 -13.01 2.23 -7.52
C THR A 83 -11.68 2.22 -8.27
N VAL A 84 -10.58 2.08 -7.53
CA VAL A 84 -9.25 1.96 -8.12
C VAL A 84 -8.78 0.51 -8.11
N ALA A 85 -8.10 0.09 -9.16
CA ALA A 85 -7.52 -1.25 -9.26
C ALA A 85 -6.27 -1.41 -8.39
N ASP A 86 -5.59 -0.30 -8.13
CA ASP A 86 -4.37 -0.27 -7.31
C ASP A 86 -4.19 1.10 -6.62
N PHE A 87 -3.41 1.11 -5.55
CA PHE A 87 -2.98 2.33 -4.89
C PHE A 87 -1.67 2.12 -4.13
N ILE A 88 -1.03 3.22 -3.72
CA ILE A 88 0.17 3.18 -2.88
C ILE A 88 -0.23 3.46 -1.43
N PHE A 89 0.03 2.49 -0.54
CA PHE A 89 -0.16 2.61 0.89
C PHE A 89 1.17 2.37 1.60
N LEU A 90 1.57 3.29 2.47
CA LEU A 90 2.87 3.25 3.18
C LEU A 90 4.03 2.90 2.23
N SER A 91 4.08 3.59 1.09
CA SER A 91 5.10 3.38 0.05
C SER A 91 5.08 2.00 -0.63
N SER A 92 4.09 1.14 -0.41
CA SER A 92 3.92 -0.13 -1.12
C SER A 92 2.71 -0.08 -2.05
N LYS A 93 2.85 -0.61 -3.26
CA LYS A 93 1.74 -0.72 -4.21
C LYS A 93 0.89 -1.93 -3.86
N ILE A 94 -0.38 -1.69 -3.60
CA ILE A 94 -1.40 -2.71 -3.31
C ILE A 94 -2.34 -2.79 -4.50
N THR A 95 -2.68 -4.00 -4.92
CA THR A 95 -3.58 -4.30 -6.04
C THR A 95 -4.80 -5.05 -5.54
N ALA A 96 -5.95 -4.87 -6.19
CA ALA A 96 -7.20 -5.52 -5.81
C ALA A 96 -7.16 -7.05 -5.93
N ASP A 97 -6.33 -7.58 -6.83
CA ASP A 97 -6.11 -9.02 -7.04
C ASP A 97 -5.05 -9.63 -6.10
N GLY A 98 -4.40 -8.80 -5.26
CA GLY A 98 -3.34 -9.24 -4.35
C GLY A 98 -2.03 -9.64 -5.07
N ASP A 99 -1.86 -9.33 -6.37
CA ASP A 99 -0.64 -9.67 -7.12
C ASP A 99 0.51 -8.72 -6.76
N CYS A 100 1.56 -9.26 -6.16
CA CYS A 100 2.75 -8.51 -5.76
C CYS A 100 3.72 -8.21 -6.93
N SER A 101 3.53 -8.81 -8.11
CA SER A 101 4.46 -8.67 -9.26
C SER A 101 4.67 -7.21 -9.66
N HIS A 102 3.62 -6.39 -9.59
CA HIS A 102 3.69 -4.96 -9.90
C HIS A 102 4.55 -4.19 -8.88
N GLU A 103 4.42 -4.50 -7.59
CA GLU A 103 5.25 -3.90 -6.54
C GLU A 103 6.71 -4.34 -6.67
N ILE A 104 6.97 -5.62 -6.89
CA ILE A 104 8.33 -6.15 -7.10
C ILE A 104 9.01 -5.42 -8.26
N LYS A 105 8.35 -5.33 -9.42
CA LYS A 105 8.87 -4.59 -10.58
C LYS A 105 9.15 -3.12 -10.25
N ARG A 106 8.23 -2.46 -9.54
CA ARG A 106 8.39 -1.07 -9.11
C ARG A 106 9.61 -0.90 -8.21
N ARG A 107 9.82 -1.78 -7.24
CA ARG A 107 10.97 -1.76 -6.32
C ARG A 107 12.29 -1.97 -7.06
N LEU A 108 12.32 -2.90 -8.00
CA LEU A 108 13.52 -3.11 -8.85
C LEU A 108 13.85 -1.86 -9.67
N LEU A 109 12.84 -1.15 -10.21
CA LEU A 109 13.05 0.10 -10.93
C LEU A 109 13.57 1.22 -10.00
N LEU A 110 13.05 1.32 -8.79
CA LEU A 110 13.56 2.28 -7.78
C LEU A 110 15.00 1.96 -7.40
N GLY A 111 15.33 0.68 -7.18
CA GLY A 111 16.69 0.24 -6.91
C GLY A 111 17.66 0.59 -8.07
N ARG A 112 17.25 0.37 -9.31
CA ARG A 112 18.03 0.78 -10.50
C ARG A 112 18.25 2.30 -10.52
N LYS A 113 17.25 3.10 -10.18
CA LYS A 113 17.39 4.56 -10.10
C LYS A 113 18.42 4.97 -9.04
N VAL A 114 18.39 4.35 -7.87
CA VAL A 114 19.40 4.58 -6.83
C VAL A 114 20.81 4.17 -7.31
N MET A 115 20.93 2.99 -7.97
CA MET A 115 22.19 2.57 -8.59
C MET A 115 22.72 3.59 -9.59
N THR A 116 21.86 4.16 -10.44
CA THR A 116 22.25 5.19 -11.41
C THR A 116 22.73 6.46 -10.70
N ASN A 117 22.11 6.86 -9.61
CA ASN A 117 22.57 8.01 -8.82
C ASN A 117 23.94 7.78 -8.17
N LEU A 118 24.30 6.53 -7.90
CA LEU A 118 25.59 6.13 -7.34
C LEU A 118 26.64 5.77 -8.41
N ASP A 119 26.33 5.92 -9.70
CA ASP A 119 27.11 5.43 -10.82
C ASP A 119 28.57 5.97 -10.80
N SER A 120 28.74 7.25 -10.47
CA SER A 120 30.07 7.87 -10.36
C SER A 120 30.96 7.20 -9.30
N ILE A 121 30.38 6.80 -8.18
CA ILE A 121 31.08 6.11 -7.08
C ILE A 121 31.30 4.65 -7.44
N LEU A 122 30.28 3.97 -7.94
CA LEU A 122 30.35 2.54 -8.26
C LEU A 122 31.31 2.24 -9.41
N LYS A 123 31.43 3.14 -10.40
CA LYS A 123 32.37 3.02 -11.53
C LYS A 123 33.78 3.53 -11.21
N SER A 124 33.98 4.27 -10.14
CA SER A 124 35.31 4.78 -9.75
C SER A 124 36.28 3.64 -9.53
N LYS A 125 37.42 3.69 -10.20
CA LYS A 125 38.53 2.73 -10.02
C LYS A 125 39.34 2.98 -8.71
N GLY A 126 39.26 4.19 -8.16
CA GLY A 126 39.96 4.56 -6.92
C GLY A 126 39.22 4.05 -5.65
N ILE A 127 38.01 3.55 -5.77
CA ILE A 127 37.24 3.03 -4.65
C ILE A 127 37.19 1.50 -4.72
N THR A 128 37.61 0.84 -3.63
CA THR A 128 37.70 -0.61 -3.55
C THR A 128 36.35 -1.27 -3.47
N LEU A 129 36.24 -2.54 -3.84
CA LEU A 129 35.00 -3.34 -3.72
C LEU A 129 34.54 -3.45 -2.27
N SER A 130 35.48 -3.53 -1.32
CA SER A 130 35.17 -3.56 0.13
C SER A 130 34.47 -2.29 0.62
N THR A 131 34.65 -1.16 -0.06
CA THR A 131 33.93 0.08 0.23
C THR A 131 32.61 0.18 -0.55
N LYS A 132 32.60 -0.30 -1.80
CA LYS A 132 31.40 -0.26 -2.65
C LYS A 132 30.27 -1.18 -2.14
N PHE A 133 30.63 -2.35 -1.61
CA PHE A 133 29.63 -3.34 -1.17
C PHE A 133 28.78 -2.83 0.02
N PRO A 134 29.36 -2.31 1.12
CA PRO A 134 28.58 -1.70 2.21
C PRO A 134 27.70 -0.53 1.73
N LEU A 135 28.18 0.26 0.77
CA LEU A 135 27.39 1.35 0.20
C LEU A 135 26.15 0.81 -0.55
N PHE A 136 26.32 -0.25 -1.32
CA PHE A 136 25.20 -0.94 -1.98
C PHE A 136 24.21 -1.49 -0.95
N GLU A 137 24.68 -2.17 0.09
CA GLU A 137 23.84 -2.71 1.16
C GLU A 137 23.06 -1.61 1.90
N ALA A 138 23.68 -0.47 2.15
CA ALA A 138 23.04 0.63 2.87
C ALA A 138 22.06 1.45 2.03
N MET A 139 22.30 1.60 0.73
CA MET A 139 21.57 2.54 -0.11
C MET A 139 20.58 1.85 -1.07
N VAL A 140 20.95 0.71 -1.66
CA VAL A 140 20.17 0.05 -2.71
C VAL A 140 19.29 -1.04 -2.11
N PHE A 141 19.87 -1.89 -1.28
CA PHE A 141 19.18 -3.04 -0.72
C PHE A 141 17.91 -2.68 0.06
N PRO A 142 17.88 -1.67 0.95
CA PRO A 142 16.66 -1.29 1.67
C PRO A 142 15.56 -0.79 0.75
N VAL A 143 15.90 -0.13 -0.37
CA VAL A 143 14.93 0.36 -1.33
C VAL A 143 14.27 -0.80 -2.08
N VAL A 144 15.05 -1.79 -2.50
CA VAL A 144 14.56 -2.97 -3.23
C VAL A 144 13.76 -3.88 -2.30
N MET A 145 14.24 -4.13 -1.09
CA MET A 145 13.65 -5.11 -0.16
C MET A 145 12.56 -4.53 0.74
N TYR A 146 12.21 -3.26 0.60
CA TYR A 146 11.18 -2.65 1.42
C TYR A 146 9.83 -3.36 1.25
N GLY A 147 9.27 -3.88 2.34
CA GLY A 147 7.99 -4.58 2.36
C GLY A 147 8.01 -5.99 1.76
N CYS A 148 9.21 -6.57 1.50
CA CYS A 148 9.35 -7.90 0.90
C CYS A 148 8.72 -9.03 1.73
N ASP A 149 8.56 -8.86 3.04
CA ASP A 149 7.94 -9.85 3.93
C ASP A 149 6.51 -10.22 3.52
N ARG A 150 5.86 -9.35 2.74
CA ARG A 150 4.48 -9.53 2.25
C ARG A 150 4.40 -10.00 0.81
N TRP A 151 5.54 -10.22 0.14
CA TRP A 151 5.53 -10.59 -1.27
C TRP A 151 5.29 -12.09 -1.45
N THR A 152 4.22 -12.41 -2.20
CA THR A 152 3.99 -13.77 -2.68
C THR A 152 4.70 -13.91 -4.02
N ILE A 153 5.85 -14.58 -4.03
CA ILE A 153 6.64 -14.80 -5.26
C ILE A 153 6.09 -16.01 -5.99
N LYS A 154 5.57 -15.81 -7.20
CA LYS A 154 5.11 -16.90 -8.08
C LYS A 154 6.31 -17.72 -8.57
N LYS A 155 6.08 -19.03 -8.83
CA LYS A 155 7.15 -19.95 -9.31
C LYS A 155 7.88 -19.46 -10.57
N ALA A 156 7.21 -18.69 -11.42
CA ALA A 156 7.77 -18.10 -12.64
C ALA A 156 8.69 -16.86 -12.39
N GLU A 157 8.76 -16.37 -11.17
CA GLU A 157 9.52 -15.16 -10.78
C GLU A 157 10.71 -15.51 -9.87
N ARG A 158 11.01 -16.81 -9.71
CA ARG A 158 12.13 -17.35 -8.93
C ARG A 158 13.40 -17.48 -9.75
#